data_ca4c68b802fe44fff923f5b9cb85df22
#
_entry.id   ca4c68b802fe44fff923f5b9cb85df22
#
_cell.length_a   1.000
_cell.length_b   1.000
_cell.length_c   1.000
_cell.angle_alpha   90.00
_cell.angle_beta   90.00
_cell.angle_gamma   90.00
#
_symmetry.space_group_name_H-M   'P 1'
#
loop_
_entity.id
_entity.type
_entity.pdbx_description
1 polymer ?
#
loop_
_entity_poly.entity_id
_entity_poly.type
_entity_poly.pdbx_seq_one_letter_code
_entity_poly.pdbx_strand_id
1 'polypeptide(L)'
;MRRILLAALLATFAYAAPALAENYPTHPVTVVVPFSAGGPSDAMMRILGERMKLSLGEAVLVENTTGAGGSIGVGRVVHSPPDGYTVGFGHLGTHVANGAIYKLNYDLVADLEPVVLLPSNPMVIVSKNAVAAKTLPDLIDWLKSRPQPAIAGTAGAGSGTHVAGLGFESATGVRLQYVPYRGTGPAMNDLVAGQIDIIVDQLSNSINQVRAGTIRAYAVTDSKRSEQAPDIPTVDEAGLPNFHMTLWSGLWAPKGTPREIIDKLNKAALEALADPQVKQQLENLGLQMPPADKSTPEALGEWQKAEIAKWWPVIKAANVKVD
;
A
#
# COMPACT_ATOMS: atom_id res chain seq x y z
N MET A 1 -19.94 -10.45 62.20
CA MET A 1 -19.28 -11.46 61.38
C MET A 1 -19.74 -11.46 59.90
N ARG A 2 -20.99 -11.12 59.52
CA ARG A 2 -21.47 -11.09 58.13
C ARG A 2 -20.91 -9.93 57.24
N ARG A 3 -20.42 -8.85 57.82
CA ARG A 3 -19.85 -7.69 57.10
C ARG A 3 -18.38 -7.84 56.71
N ILE A 4 -17.64 -8.75 57.34
CA ILE A 4 -16.24 -9.02 57.03
C ILE A 4 -16.09 -10.00 55.85
N LEU A 5 -17.07 -10.89 55.65
CA LEU A 5 -17.08 -11.84 54.52
C LEU A 5 -17.40 -11.20 53.15
N LEU A 6 -18.11 -10.06 53.11
CA LEU A 6 -18.38 -9.33 51.87
C LEU A 6 -17.18 -8.50 51.40
N ALA A 7 -16.32 -8.05 52.32
CA ALA A 7 -15.10 -7.29 51.96
C ALA A 7 -14.00 -8.18 51.39
N ALA A 8 -13.96 -9.47 51.73
CA ALA A 8 -12.99 -10.43 51.19
C ALA A 8 -13.33 -10.92 49.80
N LEU A 9 -14.62 -10.86 49.38
CA LEU A 9 -15.05 -11.27 48.04
C LEU A 9 -14.80 -10.19 46.96
N LEU A 10 -14.68 -8.94 47.36
CA LEU A 10 -14.38 -7.79 46.44
C LEU A 10 -12.88 -7.58 46.15
N ALA A 11 -12.01 -8.18 46.99
CA ALA A 11 -10.56 -8.05 46.82
C ALA A 11 -9.93 -9.05 45.80
N THR A 12 -10.71 -10.05 45.34
CA THR A 12 -10.21 -11.11 44.44
C THR A 12 -10.43 -10.83 42.93
N PHE A 13 -11.03 -9.68 42.57
CA PHE A 13 -11.32 -9.34 41.19
C PHE A 13 -10.28 -8.38 40.54
N ALA A 14 -9.20 -8.05 41.24
CA ALA A 14 -8.25 -6.99 40.80
C ALA A 14 -6.91 -7.50 40.23
N TYR A 15 -6.76 -8.81 39.95
CA TYR A 15 -5.52 -9.32 39.36
C TYR A 15 -5.78 -10.34 38.25
N ALA A 16 -6.40 -9.88 37.17
CA ALA A 16 -6.46 -10.64 35.93
C ALA A 16 -6.14 -9.74 34.75
N ALA A 17 -4.88 -9.42 34.56
CA ALA A 17 -4.19 -9.06 33.32
C ALA A 17 -2.74 -8.65 33.69
N PRO A 18 -1.72 -8.91 32.89
CA PRO A 18 -1.66 -9.33 31.50
C PRO A 18 -0.65 -10.45 31.25
N ALA A 19 -1.06 -11.69 31.27
CA ALA A 19 -0.16 -12.81 30.94
C ALA A 19 -0.02 -13.06 29.41
N LEU A 20 -0.77 -12.34 28.56
CA LEU A 20 -0.78 -12.61 27.11
C LEU A 20 0.36 -11.96 26.34
N ALA A 21 0.92 -10.85 26.80
CA ALA A 21 1.95 -10.12 26.08
C ALA A 21 3.37 -10.65 26.32
N GLU A 22 3.63 -11.31 27.45
CA GLU A 22 4.97 -11.79 27.79
C GLU A 22 5.47 -12.90 26.84
N ASN A 23 4.56 -13.72 26.31
CA ASN A 23 4.86 -14.85 25.42
C ASN A 23 4.44 -14.64 23.95
N TYR A 24 3.99 -13.44 23.54
CA TYR A 24 3.64 -13.15 22.15
C TYR A 24 4.92 -12.98 21.28
N PRO A 25 4.95 -13.53 20.05
CA PRO A 25 4.05 -14.54 19.50
C PRO A 25 4.46 -15.97 19.93
N THR A 26 3.49 -16.91 20.00
CA THR A 26 3.71 -18.35 20.27
C THR A 26 3.38 -19.23 19.08
N HIS A 27 2.91 -18.64 17.99
CA HIS A 27 2.60 -19.29 16.72
C HIS A 27 2.69 -18.25 15.58
N PRO A 28 2.65 -18.66 14.30
CA PRO A 28 2.83 -17.75 13.18
C PRO A 28 1.90 -16.55 13.17
N VAL A 29 2.45 -15.38 12.79
CA VAL A 29 1.71 -14.14 12.55
C VAL A 29 1.34 -14.06 11.08
N THR A 30 0.07 -13.80 10.78
CA THR A 30 -0.42 -13.63 9.40
C THR A 30 -0.49 -12.15 9.03
N VAL A 31 0.15 -11.78 7.93
CA VAL A 31 0.00 -10.47 7.30
C VAL A 31 -0.93 -10.59 6.10
N VAL A 32 -2.10 -9.98 6.20
CA VAL A 32 -3.06 -9.91 5.10
C VAL A 32 -2.62 -8.83 4.12
N VAL A 33 -2.31 -9.25 2.89
CA VAL A 33 -2.01 -8.36 1.76
C VAL A 33 -3.25 -8.28 0.86
N PRO A 34 -3.87 -7.11 0.69
CA PRO A 34 -5.18 -6.97 0.01
C PRO A 34 -5.10 -7.01 -1.52
N PHE A 35 -4.03 -7.56 -2.09
CA PHE A 35 -3.76 -7.66 -3.52
C PHE A 35 -3.21 -9.03 -3.90
N SER A 36 -3.20 -9.35 -5.22
CA SER A 36 -2.72 -10.62 -5.73
C SER A 36 -1.27 -10.91 -5.38
N ALA A 37 -0.98 -12.19 -5.19
CA ALA A 37 0.38 -12.68 -5.05
C ALA A 37 1.25 -12.30 -6.27
N GLY A 38 2.55 -12.10 -6.04
CA GLY A 38 3.52 -11.69 -7.05
C GLY A 38 3.47 -10.19 -7.41
N GLY A 39 2.56 -9.42 -6.84
CA GLY A 39 2.53 -7.95 -6.98
C GLY A 39 3.47 -7.26 -5.99
N PRO A 40 3.63 -5.92 -6.10
CA PRO A 40 4.56 -5.13 -5.28
C PRO A 40 4.38 -5.30 -3.77
N SER A 41 3.14 -5.27 -3.31
CA SER A 41 2.80 -5.41 -1.88
C SER A 41 3.15 -6.79 -1.34
N ASP A 42 2.89 -7.83 -2.13
CA ASP A 42 3.24 -9.22 -1.79
C ASP A 42 4.75 -9.41 -1.72
N ALA A 43 5.48 -8.93 -2.72
CA ALA A 43 6.94 -9.01 -2.77
C ALA A 43 7.58 -8.29 -1.55
N MET A 44 7.15 -7.05 -1.26
CA MET A 44 7.63 -6.30 -0.10
C MET A 44 7.38 -7.07 1.21
N MET A 45 6.17 -7.57 1.42
CA MET A 45 5.82 -8.24 2.67
C MET A 45 6.52 -9.58 2.82
N ARG A 46 6.80 -10.32 1.74
CA ARG A 46 7.61 -11.54 1.82
C ARG A 46 9.05 -11.25 2.20
N ILE A 47 9.65 -10.21 1.61
CA ILE A 47 11.02 -9.78 1.96
C ILE A 47 11.09 -9.37 3.45
N LEU A 48 10.17 -8.52 3.91
CA LEU A 48 10.13 -8.07 5.31
C LEU A 48 9.81 -9.22 6.27
N GLY A 49 8.82 -10.06 5.94
CA GLY A 49 8.37 -11.16 6.78
C GLY A 49 9.45 -12.20 7.04
N GLU A 50 10.28 -12.50 6.05
CA GLU A 50 11.43 -13.40 6.21
C GLU A 50 12.45 -12.88 7.23
N ARG A 51 12.59 -11.57 7.38
CA ARG A 51 13.48 -10.98 8.37
C ARG A 51 12.79 -10.77 9.72
N MET A 52 11.51 -10.34 9.70
CA MET A 52 10.71 -10.15 10.92
C MET A 52 10.60 -11.43 11.75
N LYS A 53 10.54 -12.60 11.12
CA LYS A 53 10.51 -13.90 11.82
C LYS A 53 11.68 -14.11 12.78
N LEU A 54 12.85 -13.52 12.50
CA LEU A 54 14.02 -13.63 13.36
C LEU A 54 13.84 -12.83 14.66
N SER A 55 13.18 -11.69 14.58
CA SER A 55 12.90 -10.82 15.74
C SER A 55 11.69 -11.32 16.54
N LEU A 56 10.70 -11.90 15.87
CA LEU A 56 9.49 -12.41 16.51
C LEU A 56 9.67 -13.82 17.09
N GLY A 57 10.62 -14.61 16.58
CA GLY A 57 10.80 -16.01 16.95
C GLY A 57 9.81 -16.98 16.30
N GLU A 58 8.84 -16.45 15.53
CA GLU A 58 7.78 -17.19 14.86
C GLU A 58 7.68 -16.78 13.38
N ALA A 59 7.11 -17.65 12.54
CA ALA A 59 6.95 -17.37 11.12
C ALA A 59 6.00 -16.20 10.86
N VAL A 60 6.29 -15.40 9.85
CA VAL A 60 5.39 -14.38 9.31
C VAL A 60 4.84 -14.85 7.97
N LEU A 61 3.54 -15.17 7.95
CA LEU A 61 2.85 -15.70 6.78
C LEU A 61 2.20 -14.56 6.00
N VAL A 62 2.40 -14.55 4.69
CA VAL A 62 1.72 -13.59 3.80
C VAL A 62 0.50 -14.26 3.19
N GLU A 63 -0.68 -13.69 3.45
CA GLU A 63 -1.95 -14.12 2.89
C GLU A 63 -2.53 -13.05 1.96
N ASN A 64 -2.86 -13.43 0.73
CA ASN A 64 -3.41 -12.53 -0.28
C ASN A 64 -4.94 -12.59 -0.29
N THR A 65 -5.61 -11.55 0.24
CA THR A 65 -7.08 -11.43 0.26
C THR A 65 -7.52 -10.28 -0.62
N THR A 66 -7.88 -10.57 -1.87
CA THR A 66 -8.13 -9.57 -2.93
C THR A 66 -9.61 -9.18 -3.06
N GLY A 67 -9.87 -8.04 -3.68
CA GLY A 67 -11.20 -7.59 -4.11
C GLY A 67 -11.57 -6.18 -3.64
N ALA A 68 -12.46 -5.54 -4.38
CA ALA A 68 -12.98 -4.18 -4.13
C ALA A 68 -11.86 -3.17 -3.79
N GLY A 69 -10.83 -3.06 -4.65
CA GLY A 69 -9.68 -2.16 -4.42
C GLY A 69 -8.90 -2.44 -3.14
N GLY A 70 -8.99 -3.67 -2.59
CA GLY A 70 -8.35 -4.11 -1.36
C GLY A 70 -9.23 -3.97 -0.11
N SER A 71 -10.43 -3.39 -0.20
CA SER A 71 -11.30 -3.19 0.97
C SER A 71 -11.75 -4.50 1.63
N ILE A 72 -11.86 -5.61 0.87
CA ILE A 72 -12.19 -6.93 1.42
C ILE A 72 -11.06 -7.42 2.36
N GLY A 73 -9.80 -7.30 1.94
CA GLY A 73 -8.66 -7.68 2.77
C GLY A 73 -8.53 -6.83 4.04
N VAL A 74 -8.74 -5.52 3.93
CA VAL A 74 -8.76 -4.62 5.10
C VAL A 74 -9.91 -4.99 6.05
N GLY A 75 -11.12 -5.21 5.54
CA GLY A 75 -12.27 -5.64 6.34
C GLY A 75 -12.02 -6.95 7.09
N ARG A 76 -11.30 -7.90 6.48
CA ARG A 76 -10.87 -9.12 7.15
C ARG A 76 -9.98 -8.83 8.37
N VAL A 77 -9.03 -7.91 8.23
CA VAL A 77 -8.17 -7.52 9.36
C VAL A 77 -8.99 -6.86 10.46
N VAL A 78 -9.83 -5.89 10.12
CA VAL A 78 -10.71 -5.18 11.08
C VAL A 78 -11.54 -6.15 11.93
N HIS A 79 -12.05 -7.22 11.32
CA HIS A 79 -12.90 -8.19 12.01
C HIS A 79 -12.14 -9.37 12.65
N SER A 80 -10.80 -9.35 12.60
CA SER A 80 -9.97 -10.36 13.28
C SER A 80 -9.84 -10.07 14.77
N PRO A 81 -9.53 -11.08 15.62
CA PRO A 81 -9.23 -10.85 17.03
C PRO A 81 -8.08 -9.86 17.21
N PRO A 82 -8.16 -8.94 18.21
CA PRO A 82 -7.12 -7.97 18.48
C PRO A 82 -5.96 -8.55 19.31
N ASP A 83 -5.45 -9.70 18.90
CA ASP A 83 -4.41 -10.49 19.57
C ASP A 83 -3.04 -10.41 18.88
N GLY A 84 -2.95 -9.64 17.77
CA GLY A 84 -1.72 -9.42 17.01
C GLY A 84 -1.36 -10.52 16.00
N TYR A 85 -2.10 -11.64 15.95
CA TYR A 85 -1.80 -12.73 15.02
C TYR A 85 -2.34 -12.53 13.60
N THR A 86 -3.24 -11.56 13.43
CA THR A 86 -3.66 -11.09 12.10
C THR A 86 -3.44 -9.60 12.01
N VAL A 87 -2.53 -9.19 11.13
CA VAL A 87 -2.24 -7.78 10.83
C VAL A 87 -2.43 -7.52 9.33
N GLY A 88 -2.65 -6.29 8.94
CA GLY A 88 -2.91 -5.90 7.56
C GLY A 88 -1.80 -5.05 6.97
N PHE A 89 -1.39 -5.38 5.76
CA PHE A 89 -0.69 -4.44 4.89
C PHE A 89 -1.68 -3.47 4.28
N GLY A 90 -1.33 -2.19 4.24
CA GLY A 90 -2.12 -1.17 3.59
C GLY A 90 -1.27 -0.08 2.96
N HIS A 91 -1.92 0.77 2.19
CA HIS A 91 -1.32 1.92 1.54
C HIS A 91 -2.37 3.00 1.27
N LEU A 92 -1.96 4.12 0.67
CA LEU A 92 -2.83 5.26 0.32
C LEU A 92 -4.18 4.83 -0.29
N GLY A 93 -4.20 3.85 -1.21
CA GLY A 93 -5.47 3.37 -1.81
C GLY A 93 -6.40 2.77 -0.76
N THR A 94 -5.92 1.76 -0.02
CA THR A 94 -6.75 0.97 0.91
C THR A 94 -7.08 1.70 2.21
N HIS A 95 -6.18 2.55 2.72
CA HIS A 95 -6.31 3.22 4.02
C HIS A 95 -6.67 4.71 3.94
N VAL A 96 -6.82 5.24 2.71
CA VAL A 96 -7.27 6.61 2.47
C VAL A 96 -8.38 6.64 1.41
N ALA A 97 -8.05 6.27 0.15
CA ALA A 97 -8.95 6.46 -0.98
C ALA A 97 -10.25 5.64 -0.86
N ASN A 98 -10.16 4.40 -0.39
CA ASN A 98 -11.33 3.52 -0.27
C ASN A 98 -12.43 4.09 0.66
N GLY A 99 -12.07 4.85 1.69
CA GLY A 99 -13.06 5.52 2.56
C GLY A 99 -13.86 6.63 1.87
N ALA A 100 -13.34 7.18 0.76
CA ALA A 100 -14.04 8.18 -0.05
C ALA A 100 -14.85 7.56 -1.22
N ILE A 101 -14.56 6.29 -1.57
CA ILE A 101 -15.07 5.62 -2.78
C ILE A 101 -16.10 4.56 -2.43
N TYR A 102 -15.83 3.73 -1.41
CA TYR A 102 -16.68 2.60 -1.02
C TYR A 102 -17.53 2.94 0.20
N LYS A 103 -18.72 2.36 0.27
CA LYS A 103 -19.50 2.29 1.51
C LYS A 103 -18.92 1.14 2.36
N LEU A 104 -17.87 1.44 3.12
CA LEU A 104 -17.24 0.49 4.01
C LEU A 104 -18.15 0.18 5.21
N ASN A 105 -18.09 -1.05 5.73
CA ASN A 105 -18.72 -1.47 6.98
C ASN A 105 -17.77 -1.36 8.19
N TYR A 106 -16.69 -0.59 8.04
CA TYR A 106 -15.69 -0.29 9.05
C TYR A 106 -15.12 1.12 8.83
N ASP A 107 -14.52 1.68 9.88
CA ASP A 107 -13.81 2.96 9.82
C ASP A 107 -12.29 2.73 9.71
N LEU A 108 -11.67 3.37 8.72
CA LEU A 108 -10.23 3.21 8.43
C LEU A 108 -9.31 3.75 9.53
N VAL A 109 -9.82 4.61 10.41
CA VAL A 109 -9.05 5.23 11.51
C VAL A 109 -9.46 4.68 12.87
N ALA A 110 -10.77 4.50 13.08
CA ALA A 110 -11.32 4.12 14.38
C ALA A 110 -11.19 2.61 14.67
N ASP A 111 -11.22 1.76 13.63
CA ASP A 111 -11.26 0.30 13.77
C ASP A 111 -9.91 -0.39 13.56
N LEU A 112 -8.85 0.40 13.39
CA LEU A 112 -7.48 -0.10 13.19
C LEU A 112 -6.49 0.60 14.13
N GLU A 113 -5.45 -0.14 14.54
CA GLU A 113 -4.29 0.38 15.24
C GLU A 113 -3.11 0.43 14.26
N PRO A 114 -2.50 1.61 14.01
CA PRO A 114 -1.29 1.69 13.21
C PRO A 114 -0.12 0.97 13.90
N VAL A 115 0.72 0.30 13.12
CA VAL A 115 1.90 -0.42 13.62
C VAL A 115 3.19 0.24 13.17
N VAL A 116 3.39 0.41 11.86
CA VAL A 116 4.65 0.93 11.31
C VAL A 116 4.44 1.46 9.90
N LEU A 117 5.10 2.58 9.56
CA LEU A 117 5.26 3.04 8.19
C LEU A 117 6.29 2.16 7.47
N LEU A 118 5.93 1.65 6.30
CA LEU A 118 6.77 0.83 5.45
C LEU A 118 7.33 1.63 4.26
N PRO A 119 8.25 1.06 3.47
CA PRO A 119 8.77 1.70 2.29
C PRO A 119 7.69 2.17 1.33
N SER A 120 7.93 3.33 0.74
CA SER A 120 7.06 3.91 -0.27
C SER A 120 7.51 3.49 -1.67
N ASN A 121 6.57 3.54 -2.61
CA ASN A 121 6.78 3.14 -3.99
C ASN A 121 6.51 4.35 -4.89
N PRO A 122 7.51 4.94 -5.54
CA PRO A 122 7.29 5.93 -6.58
C PRO A 122 6.40 5.34 -7.68
N MET A 123 5.52 6.15 -8.25
CA MET A 123 4.76 5.72 -9.40
C MET A 123 5.54 6.01 -10.68
N VAL A 124 5.21 5.28 -11.73
CA VAL A 124 5.80 5.45 -13.08
C VAL A 124 4.70 5.35 -14.13
N ILE A 125 4.75 6.21 -15.12
CA ILE A 125 3.83 6.17 -16.25
C ILE A 125 4.42 5.24 -17.30
N VAL A 126 3.73 4.13 -17.60
CA VAL A 126 4.18 3.11 -18.55
C VAL A 126 3.12 2.77 -19.59
N SER A 127 3.55 2.40 -20.80
CA SER A 127 2.68 1.89 -21.85
C SER A 127 3.21 0.61 -22.47
N LYS A 128 2.34 -0.10 -23.18
CA LYS A 128 2.77 -1.16 -24.10
C LYS A 128 3.65 -0.58 -25.21
N ASN A 129 4.58 -1.39 -25.76
CA ASN A 129 5.52 -0.95 -26.79
C ASN A 129 4.88 -0.53 -28.11
N ALA A 130 3.66 -1.00 -28.39
CA ALA A 130 2.91 -0.62 -29.60
C ALA A 130 2.44 0.85 -29.62
N VAL A 131 2.48 1.55 -28.47
CA VAL A 131 2.23 2.99 -28.41
C VAL A 131 3.43 3.72 -29.06
N ALA A 132 3.17 4.51 -30.10
CA ALA A 132 4.22 5.16 -30.89
C ALA A 132 4.94 6.31 -30.15
N ALA A 133 4.31 6.87 -29.09
CA ALA A 133 4.85 7.94 -28.27
C ALA A 133 6.22 7.55 -27.67
N LYS A 134 7.18 8.47 -27.69
CA LYS A 134 8.52 8.26 -27.13
C LYS A 134 8.78 9.07 -25.88
N THR A 135 8.08 10.18 -25.71
CA THR A 135 8.18 11.09 -24.56
C THR A 135 6.84 11.22 -23.86
N LEU A 136 6.83 11.77 -22.65
CA LEU A 136 5.57 12.01 -21.92
C LEU A 136 4.64 13.00 -22.67
N PRO A 137 5.12 14.12 -23.23
CA PRO A 137 4.29 14.97 -24.08
C PRO A 137 3.70 14.22 -25.28
N ASP A 138 4.50 13.42 -26.00
CA ASP A 138 3.98 12.62 -27.12
C ASP A 138 2.89 11.64 -26.65
N LEU A 139 3.05 11.04 -25.46
CA LEU A 139 2.02 10.15 -24.88
C LEU A 139 0.73 10.91 -24.60
N ILE A 140 0.82 12.08 -23.98
CA ILE A 140 -0.33 12.92 -23.67
C ILE A 140 -1.07 13.32 -24.97
N ASP A 141 -0.34 13.73 -26.00
CA ASP A 141 -0.91 14.09 -27.30
C ASP A 141 -1.54 12.87 -27.97
N TRP A 142 -0.89 11.71 -27.92
CA TRP A 142 -1.45 10.46 -28.43
C TRP A 142 -2.75 10.09 -27.70
N LEU A 143 -2.79 10.20 -26.36
CA LEU A 143 -4.00 9.94 -25.57
C LEU A 143 -5.14 10.88 -25.94
N LYS A 144 -4.85 12.18 -26.13
CA LYS A 144 -5.84 13.21 -26.52
C LYS A 144 -6.38 13.04 -27.94
N SER A 145 -5.56 12.53 -28.86
CA SER A 145 -5.93 12.37 -30.26
C SER A 145 -6.84 11.14 -30.52
N ARG A 146 -6.99 10.27 -29.54
CA ARG A 146 -7.76 9.03 -29.72
C ARG A 146 -9.26 9.28 -29.75
N PRO A 147 -10.00 8.66 -30.70
CA PRO A 147 -11.48 8.73 -30.73
C PRO A 147 -12.13 8.03 -29.54
N GLN A 148 -11.46 7.00 -28.98
CA GLN A 148 -11.89 6.28 -27.77
C GLN A 148 -10.80 6.40 -26.70
N PRO A 149 -11.15 6.51 -25.42
CA PRO A 149 -10.19 6.52 -24.32
C PRO A 149 -9.26 5.32 -24.38
N ALA A 150 -7.98 5.53 -24.03
CA ALA A 150 -7.02 4.44 -23.91
C ALA A 150 -7.40 3.54 -22.72
N ILE A 151 -7.13 2.24 -22.86
CA ILE A 151 -7.41 1.26 -21.81
C ILE A 151 -6.29 1.31 -20.77
N ALA A 152 -6.65 1.64 -19.53
CA ALA A 152 -5.74 1.73 -18.41
C ALA A 152 -5.99 0.61 -17.41
N GLY A 153 -4.95 -0.18 -17.08
CA GLY A 153 -5.03 -1.21 -16.04
C GLY A 153 -4.91 -0.61 -14.64
N THR A 154 -5.66 -1.15 -13.69
CA THR A 154 -5.55 -0.79 -12.27
C THR A 154 -5.62 -2.01 -11.37
N ALA A 155 -5.18 -1.90 -10.11
CA ALA A 155 -5.35 -2.95 -9.10
C ALA A 155 -6.77 -2.98 -8.49
N GLY A 156 -7.76 -2.47 -9.22
CA GLY A 156 -9.14 -2.30 -8.78
C GLY A 156 -9.50 -0.83 -8.53
N ALA A 157 -10.79 -0.52 -8.58
CA ALA A 157 -11.28 0.82 -8.26
C ALA A 157 -10.83 1.20 -6.83
N GLY A 158 -10.39 2.44 -6.62
CA GLY A 158 -9.88 2.92 -5.34
C GLY A 158 -8.48 2.44 -4.97
N SER A 159 -7.87 1.56 -5.75
CA SER A 159 -6.45 1.18 -5.54
C SER A 159 -5.50 2.35 -5.79
N GLY A 160 -4.25 2.24 -5.33
CA GLY A 160 -3.23 3.26 -5.56
C GLY A 160 -3.02 3.60 -7.03
N THR A 161 -3.01 2.60 -7.92
CA THR A 161 -2.89 2.80 -9.38
C THR A 161 -4.12 3.46 -10.00
N HIS A 162 -5.31 3.20 -9.45
CA HIS A 162 -6.49 3.92 -9.91
C HIS A 162 -6.45 5.40 -9.51
N VAL A 163 -6.10 5.70 -8.26
CA VAL A 163 -5.94 7.09 -7.78
C VAL A 163 -4.85 7.81 -8.58
N ALA A 164 -3.74 7.13 -8.90
CA ALA A 164 -2.67 7.69 -9.74
C ALA A 164 -3.16 7.98 -11.17
N GLY A 165 -3.96 7.09 -11.75
CA GLY A 165 -4.59 7.31 -13.05
C GLY A 165 -5.51 8.53 -13.06
N LEU A 166 -6.37 8.68 -12.04
CA LEU A 166 -7.24 9.84 -11.88
C LEU A 166 -6.44 11.15 -11.71
N GLY A 167 -5.35 11.09 -10.94
CA GLY A 167 -4.43 12.22 -10.81
C GLY A 167 -3.79 12.61 -12.15
N PHE A 168 -3.40 11.62 -12.95
CA PHE A 168 -2.85 11.84 -14.28
C PHE A 168 -3.88 12.45 -15.23
N GLU A 169 -5.14 11.96 -15.24
CA GLU A 169 -6.24 12.57 -16.00
C GLU A 169 -6.46 14.03 -15.60
N SER A 170 -6.50 14.30 -14.29
CA SER A 170 -6.70 15.67 -13.77
C SER A 170 -5.56 16.61 -14.17
N ALA A 171 -4.32 16.13 -14.15
CA ALA A 171 -3.14 16.93 -14.47
C ALA A 171 -2.98 17.19 -15.97
N THR A 172 -3.47 16.29 -16.83
CA THR A 172 -3.24 16.34 -18.28
C THR A 172 -4.48 16.65 -19.13
N GLY A 173 -5.67 16.47 -18.57
CA GLY A 173 -6.94 16.55 -19.28
C GLY A 173 -7.20 15.38 -20.25
N VAL A 174 -6.44 14.29 -20.18
CA VAL A 174 -6.71 13.05 -20.92
C VAL A 174 -7.90 12.32 -20.31
N ARG A 175 -8.43 11.32 -21.03
CA ARG A 175 -9.46 10.41 -20.55
C ARG A 175 -8.95 8.98 -20.70
N LEU A 176 -9.16 8.15 -19.65
CA LEU A 176 -8.77 6.76 -19.62
C LEU A 176 -10.01 5.88 -19.37
N GLN A 177 -10.01 4.69 -19.96
CA GLN A 177 -10.97 3.64 -19.65
C GLN A 177 -10.33 2.62 -18.74
N TYR A 178 -10.74 2.59 -17.49
CA TYR A 178 -10.14 1.72 -16.48
C TYR A 178 -10.64 0.27 -16.58
N VAL A 179 -9.69 -0.67 -16.57
CA VAL A 179 -9.94 -2.10 -16.39
C VAL A 179 -9.39 -2.51 -15.02
N PRO A 180 -10.27 -2.95 -14.10
CA PRO A 180 -9.87 -3.34 -12.75
C PRO A 180 -9.34 -4.78 -12.73
N TYR A 181 -8.17 -4.96 -12.13
CA TYR A 181 -7.56 -6.26 -11.84
C TYR A 181 -7.53 -6.51 -10.32
N ARG A 182 -7.22 -7.73 -9.89
CA ARG A 182 -7.05 -8.08 -8.47
C ARG A 182 -5.70 -7.64 -7.87
N GLY A 183 -4.89 -6.90 -8.66
CA GLY A 183 -3.56 -6.39 -8.31
C GLY A 183 -2.85 -5.92 -9.57
N THR A 184 -1.69 -5.24 -9.43
CA THR A 184 -0.94 -4.72 -10.58
C THR A 184 -0.14 -5.78 -11.33
N GLY A 185 0.18 -6.91 -10.70
CA GLY A 185 0.85 -8.02 -11.40
C GLY A 185 0.07 -8.54 -12.61
N PRO A 186 -1.20 -8.97 -12.46
CA PRO A 186 -2.05 -9.34 -13.60
C PRO A 186 -2.24 -8.22 -14.63
N ALA A 187 -2.37 -6.96 -14.20
CA ALA A 187 -2.46 -5.81 -15.11
C ALA A 187 -1.18 -5.65 -15.95
N MET A 188 -0.01 -5.85 -15.33
CA MET A 188 1.28 -5.82 -16.03
C MET A 188 1.39 -6.91 -17.10
N ASN A 189 0.91 -8.13 -16.80
CA ASN A 189 0.90 -9.21 -17.79
C ASN A 189 0.08 -8.81 -19.04
N ASP A 190 -1.08 -8.18 -18.85
CA ASP A 190 -1.93 -7.72 -19.95
C ASP A 190 -1.33 -6.50 -20.67
N LEU A 191 -0.58 -5.64 -19.97
CA LEU A 191 0.17 -4.55 -20.61
C LEU A 191 1.26 -5.08 -21.54
N VAL A 192 2.06 -6.03 -21.06
CA VAL A 192 3.11 -6.70 -21.85
C VAL A 192 2.52 -7.46 -23.05
N ALA A 193 1.38 -8.13 -22.84
CA ALA A 193 0.64 -8.83 -23.89
C ALA A 193 -0.09 -7.87 -24.87
N GLY A 194 -0.10 -6.55 -24.60
CA GLY A 194 -0.73 -5.54 -25.43
C GLY A 194 -2.26 -5.45 -25.33
N GLN A 195 -2.87 -6.11 -24.33
CA GLN A 195 -4.33 -6.12 -24.10
C GLN A 195 -4.83 -4.79 -23.51
N ILE A 196 -4.00 -4.10 -22.77
CA ILE A 196 -4.24 -2.74 -22.27
C ILE A 196 -3.15 -1.79 -22.79
N ASP A 197 -3.41 -0.47 -22.74
CA ASP A 197 -2.55 0.52 -23.37
C ASP A 197 -1.54 1.14 -22.42
N ILE A 198 -1.97 1.42 -21.16
CA ILE A 198 -1.22 2.22 -20.19
C ILE A 198 -1.49 1.75 -18.76
N ILE A 199 -0.51 1.98 -17.87
CA ILE A 199 -0.70 1.94 -16.42
C ILE A 199 0.07 3.12 -15.81
N VAL A 200 -0.52 3.84 -14.85
CA VAL A 200 0.23 4.63 -13.89
C VAL A 200 0.54 3.70 -12.73
N ASP A 201 1.70 3.06 -12.78
CA ASP A 201 2.03 1.89 -12.00
C ASP A 201 3.03 2.19 -10.88
N GLN A 202 3.23 1.25 -9.99
CA GLN A 202 4.31 1.26 -9.03
C GLN A 202 5.63 0.91 -9.72
N LEU A 203 6.69 1.68 -9.47
CA LEU A 203 8.00 1.45 -10.10
C LEU A 203 8.50 0.03 -9.84
N SER A 204 8.30 -0.50 -8.64
CA SER A 204 8.72 -1.87 -8.27
C SER A 204 8.04 -2.97 -9.08
N ASN A 205 6.86 -2.73 -9.63
CA ASN A 205 6.17 -3.68 -10.53
C ASN A 205 6.68 -3.56 -11.97
N SER A 206 7.00 -2.34 -12.41
CA SER A 206 7.35 -2.02 -13.80
C SER A 206 8.83 -2.13 -14.11
N ILE A 207 9.73 -1.93 -13.14
CA ILE A 207 11.16 -1.73 -13.37
C ILE A 207 11.84 -2.87 -14.14
N ASN A 208 11.49 -4.11 -13.84
CA ASN A 208 12.07 -5.27 -14.52
C ASN A 208 11.60 -5.36 -15.97
N GLN A 209 10.34 -5.01 -16.26
CA GLN A 209 9.78 -5.00 -17.61
C GLN A 209 10.36 -3.84 -18.45
N VAL A 210 10.59 -2.68 -17.82
CA VAL A 210 11.26 -1.55 -18.45
C VAL A 210 12.71 -1.91 -18.80
N ARG A 211 13.46 -2.50 -17.87
CA ARG A 211 14.84 -2.97 -18.10
C ARG A 211 14.92 -4.04 -19.21
N ALA A 212 13.93 -4.92 -19.26
CA ALA A 212 13.82 -5.93 -20.31
C ALA A 212 13.34 -5.35 -21.68
N GLY A 213 12.91 -4.08 -21.72
CA GLY A 213 12.39 -3.43 -22.93
C GLY A 213 11.05 -3.98 -23.40
N THR A 214 10.28 -4.69 -22.54
CA THR A 214 8.98 -5.25 -22.88
C THR A 214 7.83 -4.25 -22.77
N ILE A 215 8.05 -3.16 -22.05
CA ILE A 215 7.16 -1.99 -21.94
C ILE A 215 8.00 -0.71 -22.03
N ARG A 216 7.32 0.42 -22.24
CA ARG A 216 7.97 1.75 -22.25
C ARG A 216 7.58 2.54 -21.03
N ALA A 217 8.58 3.14 -20.35
CA ALA A 217 8.40 4.13 -19.31
C ALA A 217 8.59 5.55 -19.86
N TYR A 218 7.84 6.51 -19.31
CA TYR A 218 7.86 7.91 -19.71
C TYR A 218 8.37 8.84 -18.62
N ALA A 219 7.91 8.68 -17.39
CA ALA A 219 8.36 9.47 -16.26
C ALA A 219 8.02 8.78 -14.94
N VAL A 220 8.86 9.00 -13.92
CA VAL A 220 8.53 8.71 -12.52
C VAL A 220 7.83 9.92 -11.90
N THR A 221 6.85 9.67 -11.03
CA THR A 221 6.03 10.72 -10.40
C THR A 221 6.64 11.27 -9.10
N ASP A 222 7.94 11.12 -8.95
CA ASP A 222 8.70 11.69 -7.84
C ASP A 222 9.41 12.97 -8.25
N SER A 223 9.84 13.79 -7.28
CA SER A 223 10.65 14.99 -7.48
C SER A 223 12.10 14.69 -7.86
N LYS A 224 12.53 13.42 -7.71
CA LYS A 224 13.86 12.94 -8.06
C LYS A 224 13.76 11.67 -8.89
N ARG A 225 14.72 11.48 -9.80
CA ARG A 225 14.85 10.21 -10.51
C ARG A 225 15.14 9.07 -9.54
N SER A 226 14.63 7.89 -9.84
CA SER A 226 14.98 6.69 -9.07
C SER A 226 16.43 6.29 -9.39
N GLU A 227 17.21 6.01 -8.36
CA GLU A 227 18.57 5.47 -8.52
C GLU A 227 18.58 4.14 -9.28
N GLN A 228 17.48 3.39 -9.16
CA GLN A 228 17.32 2.10 -9.83
C GLN A 228 16.84 2.21 -11.28
N ALA A 229 16.41 3.40 -11.70
CA ALA A 229 15.98 3.71 -13.06
C ALA A 229 16.40 5.13 -13.46
N PRO A 230 17.71 5.44 -13.47
CA PRO A 230 18.22 6.80 -13.67
C PRO A 230 17.91 7.36 -15.07
N ASP A 231 17.64 6.51 -16.04
CA ASP A 231 17.28 6.89 -17.40
C ASP A 231 15.83 7.34 -17.54
N ILE A 232 14.97 7.04 -16.55
CA ILE A 232 13.57 7.51 -16.55
C ILE A 232 13.54 8.91 -15.94
N PRO A 233 13.09 9.95 -16.69
CA PRO A 233 13.00 11.30 -16.16
C PRO A 233 11.93 11.40 -15.07
N THR A 234 12.00 12.44 -14.25
CA THR A 234 10.88 12.83 -13.38
C THR A 234 9.75 13.46 -14.21
N VAL A 235 8.55 13.53 -13.65
CA VAL A 235 7.43 14.24 -14.29
C VAL A 235 7.74 15.71 -14.52
N ASP A 236 8.53 16.35 -13.64
CA ASP A 236 8.98 17.74 -13.82
C ASP A 236 9.90 17.88 -15.04
N GLU A 237 10.89 17.01 -15.15
CA GLU A 237 11.81 16.97 -16.31
C GLU A 237 11.07 16.61 -17.61
N ALA A 238 10.02 15.81 -17.50
CA ALA A 238 9.21 15.37 -18.64
C ALA A 238 8.06 16.34 -19.02
N GLY A 239 8.00 17.51 -18.40
CA GLY A 239 7.04 18.57 -18.76
C GLY A 239 5.65 18.43 -18.13
N LEU A 240 5.49 17.66 -17.06
CA LEU A 240 4.27 17.58 -16.25
C LEU A 240 4.57 17.96 -14.78
N PRO A 241 4.94 19.22 -14.51
CA PRO A 241 5.29 19.65 -13.17
C PRO A 241 4.10 19.52 -12.21
N ASN A 242 4.40 19.32 -10.93
CA ASN A 242 3.43 19.20 -9.84
C ASN A 242 2.54 17.93 -9.83
N PHE A 243 2.77 16.98 -10.72
CA PHE A 243 2.14 15.67 -10.65
C PHE A 243 3.00 14.70 -9.81
N HIS A 244 3.18 15.04 -8.53
CA HIS A 244 3.95 14.20 -7.63
C HIS A 244 3.03 13.26 -6.85
N MET A 245 3.30 11.96 -6.97
CA MET A 245 2.56 10.92 -6.26
C MET A 245 3.48 9.76 -5.90
N THR A 246 3.54 9.45 -4.63
CA THR A 246 4.24 8.28 -4.10
C THR A 246 3.26 7.44 -3.29
N LEU A 247 3.26 6.15 -3.55
CA LEU A 247 2.41 5.22 -2.83
C LEU A 247 3.11 4.79 -1.53
N TRP A 248 2.82 5.49 -0.44
CA TRP A 248 3.27 5.11 0.89
C TRP A 248 2.49 3.90 1.41
N SER A 249 3.09 3.09 2.27
CA SER A 249 2.49 1.89 2.83
C SER A 249 2.79 1.72 4.31
N GLY A 250 2.07 0.83 4.98
CA GLY A 250 2.24 0.55 6.39
C GLY A 250 1.60 -0.77 6.81
N LEU A 251 1.76 -1.09 8.08
CA LEU A 251 1.07 -2.18 8.76
C LEU A 251 0.08 -1.64 9.79
N TRP A 252 -1.06 -2.31 9.89
CA TRP A 252 -2.11 -2.05 10.87
C TRP A 252 -2.56 -3.34 11.53
N ALA A 253 -2.94 -3.26 12.78
CA ALA A 253 -3.59 -4.32 13.54
C ALA A 253 -5.07 -3.97 13.79
N PRO A 254 -5.92 -4.94 14.18
CA PRO A 254 -7.29 -4.65 14.62
C PRO A 254 -7.31 -3.71 15.82
N LYS A 255 -8.37 -2.90 15.91
CA LYS A 255 -8.59 -2.00 17.06
C LYS A 255 -8.62 -2.78 18.37
N GLY A 256 -7.92 -2.25 19.39
CA GLY A 256 -7.82 -2.86 20.70
C GLY A 256 -6.70 -3.89 20.85
N THR A 257 -5.85 -4.07 19.82
CA THR A 257 -4.61 -4.85 19.96
C THR A 257 -3.74 -4.22 21.05
N PRO A 258 -3.26 -5.01 22.04
CA PRO A 258 -2.48 -4.49 23.15
C PRO A 258 -1.23 -3.73 22.70
N ARG A 259 -0.93 -2.61 23.36
CA ARG A 259 0.21 -1.76 23.01
C ARG A 259 1.54 -2.51 22.95
N GLU A 260 1.75 -3.43 23.87
CA GLU A 260 2.96 -4.24 23.92
C GLU A 260 3.13 -5.13 22.67
N ILE A 261 2.01 -5.63 22.12
CA ILE A 261 2.01 -6.39 20.86
C ILE A 261 2.31 -5.47 19.68
N ILE A 262 1.69 -4.29 19.63
CA ILE A 262 1.99 -3.27 18.61
C ILE A 262 3.49 -2.91 18.63
N ASP A 263 4.05 -2.69 19.81
CA ASP A 263 5.47 -2.33 19.96
C ASP A 263 6.41 -3.47 19.52
N LYS A 264 6.06 -4.74 19.80
CA LYS A 264 6.81 -5.91 19.32
C LYS A 264 6.77 -6.03 17.79
N LEU A 265 5.60 -5.85 17.19
CA LEU A 265 5.43 -5.86 15.72
C LEU A 265 6.18 -4.70 15.06
N ASN A 266 6.06 -3.49 15.63
CA ASN A 266 6.79 -2.31 15.18
C ASN A 266 8.29 -2.56 15.21
N LYS A 267 8.83 -3.01 16.35
CA LYS A 267 10.25 -3.32 16.52
C LYS A 267 10.73 -4.34 15.50
N ALA A 268 10.00 -5.44 15.30
CA ALA A 268 10.36 -6.47 14.34
C ALA A 268 10.42 -5.93 12.90
N ALA A 269 9.47 -5.06 12.52
CA ALA A 269 9.48 -4.42 11.21
C ALA A 269 10.64 -3.43 11.06
N LEU A 270 10.95 -2.63 12.08
CA LEU A 270 12.08 -1.69 12.06
C LEU A 270 13.43 -2.43 11.98
N GLU A 271 13.61 -3.53 12.70
CA GLU A 271 14.80 -4.37 12.59
C GLU A 271 14.92 -5.00 11.20
N ALA A 272 13.80 -5.36 10.57
CA ALA A 272 13.80 -5.85 9.20
C ALA A 272 14.19 -4.74 8.20
N LEU A 273 13.68 -3.54 8.36
CA LEU A 273 14.02 -2.38 7.53
C LEU A 273 15.47 -1.90 7.72
N ALA A 274 16.04 -2.11 8.91
CA ALA A 274 17.44 -1.78 9.20
C ALA A 274 18.44 -2.81 8.70
N ASP A 275 17.98 -4.02 8.33
CA ASP A 275 18.86 -5.09 7.81
C ASP A 275 19.41 -4.69 6.44
N PRO A 276 20.76 -4.69 6.24
CA PRO A 276 21.37 -4.25 4.98
C PRO A 276 20.93 -5.07 3.75
N GLN A 277 20.68 -6.37 3.91
CA GLN A 277 20.24 -7.23 2.79
C GLN A 277 18.80 -6.92 2.41
N VAL A 278 17.91 -6.76 3.40
CA VAL A 278 16.51 -6.36 3.19
C VAL A 278 16.45 -4.99 2.53
N LYS A 279 17.19 -4.02 3.06
CA LYS A 279 17.28 -2.68 2.49
C LYS A 279 17.70 -2.73 1.01
N GLN A 280 18.79 -3.43 0.71
CA GLN A 280 19.28 -3.58 -0.66
C GLN A 280 18.25 -4.26 -1.59
N GLN A 281 17.55 -5.30 -1.10
CA GLN A 281 16.51 -5.96 -1.90
C GLN A 281 15.34 -5.01 -2.23
N LEU A 282 14.88 -4.24 -1.25
CA LEU A 282 13.79 -3.27 -1.42
C LEU A 282 14.21 -2.12 -2.33
N GLU A 283 15.40 -1.57 -2.14
CA GLU A 283 15.96 -0.51 -2.99
C GLU A 283 16.15 -0.99 -4.44
N ASN A 284 16.61 -2.21 -4.67
CA ASN A 284 16.74 -2.80 -6.01
C ASN A 284 15.40 -2.89 -6.77
N LEU A 285 14.30 -2.96 -6.04
CA LEU A 285 12.94 -2.87 -6.58
C LEU A 285 12.48 -1.41 -6.80
N GLY A 286 13.31 -0.41 -6.48
CA GLY A 286 12.96 1.00 -6.60
C GLY A 286 12.11 1.54 -5.45
N LEU A 287 12.02 0.81 -4.33
CA LEU A 287 11.32 1.27 -3.13
C LEU A 287 12.19 2.28 -2.36
N GLN A 288 11.53 3.23 -1.75
CA GLN A 288 12.15 4.26 -0.92
C GLN A 288 11.91 3.97 0.55
N MET A 289 12.98 3.96 1.33
CA MET A 289 12.90 3.71 2.77
C MET A 289 12.17 4.85 3.49
N PRO A 290 11.36 4.54 4.51
CA PRO A 290 10.65 5.56 5.26
C PRO A 290 11.65 6.43 6.06
N PRO A 291 11.34 7.72 6.28
CA PRO A 291 12.12 8.57 7.17
C PRO A 291 12.15 8.01 8.60
N ALA A 292 13.32 8.02 9.24
CA ALA A 292 13.51 7.44 10.57
C ALA A 292 12.62 8.09 11.65
N ASP A 293 12.32 9.39 11.51
CA ASP A 293 11.44 10.15 12.41
C ASP A 293 9.95 9.77 12.29
N LYS A 294 9.57 8.98 11.28
CA LYS A 294 8.19 8.50 11.04
C LYS A 294 8.00 7.02 11.35
N SER A 295 8.87 6.45 12.16
CA SER A 295 8.90 5.00 12.43
C SER A 295 7.95 4.53 13.53
N THR A 296 7.25 5.45 14.21
CA THR A 296 6.34 5.10 15.31
C THR A 296 4.92 4.83 14.82
N PRO A 297 4.13 4.02 15.57
CA PRO A 297 2.71 3.81 15.27
C PRO A 297 1.92 5.12 15.19
N GLU A 298 2.19 6.06 16.10
CA GLU A 298 1.54 7.37 16.15
C GLU A 298 1.81 8.19 14.89
N ALA A 299 3.07 8.19 14.42
CA ALA A 299 3.47 8.90 13.21
C ALA A 299 2.73 8.37 11.96
N LEU A 300 2.55 7.03 11.85
CA LEU A 300 1.74 6.43 10.80
C LEU A 300 0.27 6.86 10.90
N GLY A 301 -0.30 6.85 12.11
CA GLY A 301 -1.70 7.26 12.33
C GLY A 301 -1.95 8.72 11.97
N GLU A 302 -1.03 9.62 12.32
CA GLU A 302 -1.11 11.04 11.97
C GLU A 302 -0.90 11.27 10.47
N TRP A 303 0.04 10.54 9.86
CA TRP A 303 0.25 10.57 8.43
C TRP A 303 -1.02 10.15 7.67
N GLN A 304 -1.66 9.05 8.08
CA GLN A 304 -2.92 8.59 7.47
C GLN A 304 -4.03 9.64 7.56
N LYS A 305 -4.22 10.27 8.72
CA LYS A 305 -5.22 11.33 8.91
C LYS A 305 -4.96 12.54 8.01
N ALA A 306 -3.71 12.97 7.90
CA ALA A 306 -3.31 14.06 7.01
C ALA A 306 -3.57 13.73 5.54
N GLU A 307 -3.25 12.51 5.11
CA GLU A 307 -3.53 12.05 3.76
C GLU A 307 -5.03 11.91 3.47
N ILE A 308 -5.85 11.49 4.44
CA ILE A 308 -7.31 11.51 4.33
C ILE A 308 -7.82 12.93 4.10
N ALA A 309 -7.37 13.89 4.90
CA ALA A 309 -7.77 15.29 4.76
C ALA A 309 -7.37 15.89 3.40
N LYS A 310 -6.21 15.48 2.87
CA LYS A 310 -5.71 15.92 1.55
C LYS A 310 -6.49 15.30 0.39
N TRP A 311 -6.70 13.98 0.41
CA TRP A 311 -7.15 13.24 -0.77
C TRP A 311 -8.68 13.13 -0.89
N TRP A 312 -9.43 13.09 0.21
CA TRP A 312 -10.90 12.93 0.14
C TRP A 312 -11.59 14.00 -0.67
N PRO A 313 -11.26 15.30 -0.54
CA PRO A 313 -11.88 16.34 -1.39
C PRO A 313 -11.62 16.07 -2.88
N VAL A 314 -10.41 15.70 -3.24
CA VAL A 314 -10.00 15.43 -4.64
C VAL A 314 -10.74 14.20 -5.20
N ILE A 315 -10.77 13.10 -4.44
CA ILE A 315 -11.40 11.85 -4.87
C ILE A 315 -12.92 12.00 -4.98
N LYS A 316 -13.55 12.71 -4.04
CA LYS A 316 -15.01 12.97 -4.09
C LYS A 316 -15.37 13.86 -5.28
N ALA A 317 -14.53 14.86 -5.62
CA ALA A 317 -14.74 15.70 -6.79
C ALA A 317 -14.63 14.92 -8.12
N ALA A 318 -13.78 13.88 -8.17
CA ALA A 318 -13.66 13.00 -9.33
C ALA A 318 -14.88 12.06 -9.53
N ASN A 319 -15.81 12.01 -8.55
CA ASN A 319 -17.07 11.26 -8.60
C ASN A 319 -16.89 9.80 -9.06
N VAL A 320 -15.90 9.13 -8.52
CA VAL A 320 -15.60 7.72 -8.83
C VAL A 320 -16.78 6.85 -8.44
N LYS A 321 -17.35 6.16 -9.44
CA LYS A 321 -18.42 5.17 -9.22
C LYS A 321 -17.78 3.79 -9.11
N VAL A 322 -18.20 3.05 -8.11
CA VAL A 322 -17.92 1.61 -7.93
C VAL A 322 -19.26 0.90 -7.95
N ASP A 323 -19.40 -0.04 -8.87
CA ASP A 323 -20.58 -0.90 -8.97
C ASP A 323 -20.51 -2.01 -7.93
#